data_30a1839f2d23680d42c0ee473cfad232
#
_entry.id   30a1839f2d23680d42c0ee473cfad232
#
_cell.length_a   1.000
_cell.length_b   1.000
_cell.length_c   1.000
_cell.angle_alpha   90.00
_cell.angle_beta   90.00
_cell.angle_gamma   90.00
#
_symmetry.space_group_name_H-M   'P 1'
#
loop_
_entity.id
_entity.type
_entity.pdbx_description
1 polymer ?
#
loop_
_entity_poly.entity_id
_entity_poly.type
_entity_poly.pdbx_seq_one_letter_code
_entity_poly.pdbx_strand_id
1 'polypeptide(L)'
;MLARFLSGLGKTMISLGVITFLFVAFQLWGTGLEESNAQNELAGQLTSDSAAADQDLGEVAASLGKIDPADTKELPKPEEGESLGIIQFKPNLNKAGIDMRKVFVEGTDKDDLKKGPGHYLGTPFPGQKGNASIAGHRVTYGSPFHRIDELVPGDPISVFTRQGEFTYRVLPPPADFSGEKGPAHWIVPPSDVSVLEDKGDNRLTLTACHPKYSAAERIIVAAELVGNPAATTKGNQ
;
A
#
# COMPACT_ATOMS: atom_id res chain seq x y z
N MET A 1 -30.16 -18.98 46.78
CA MET A 1 -29.96 -17.69 46.08
C MET A 1 -28.57 -17.57 45.48
N LEU A 2 -27.49 -17.85 46.20
CA LEU A 2 -26.09 -17.73 45.75
C LEU A 2 -25.80 -18.56 44.49
N ALA A 3 -26.24 -19.82 44.39
CA ALA A 3 -26.00 -20.68 43.23
C ALA A 3 -26.64 -20.15 41.92
N ARG A 4 -27.82 -19.54 42.01
CA ARG A 4 -28.48 -18.90 40.84
C ARG A 4 -27.75 -17.63 40.42
N PHE A 5 -27.24 -16.85 41.35
CA PHE A 5 -26.44 -15.67 41.08
C PHE A 5 -25.11 -16.05 40.40
N LEU A 6 -24.39 -17.04 40.96
CA LEU A 6 -23.14 -17.55 40.37
C LEU A 6 -23.35 -18.14 38.96
N SER A 7 -24.46 -18.89 38.77
CA SER A 7 -24.79 -19.42 37.43
C SER A 7 -25.13 -18.29 36.45
N GLY A 8 -25.81 -17.25 36.88
CA GLY A 8 -26.09 -16.07 36.06
C GLY A 8 -24.78 -15.36 35.67
N LEU A 9 -23.91 -15.07 36.63
CA LEU A 9 -22.61 -14.45 36.40
C LEU A 9 -21.74 -15.27 35.43
N GLY A 10 -21.68 -16.60 35.64
CA GLY A 10 -20.93 -17.50 34.74
C GLY A 10 -21.43 -17.46 33.28
N LYS A 11 -22.76 -17.48 33.09
CA LYS A 11 -23.34 -17.37 31.73
C LYS A 11 -23.01 -16.03 31.08
N THR A 12 -23.08 -14.92 31.85
CA THR A 12 -22.72 -13.58 31.32
C THR A 12 -21.24 -13.52 30.91
N MET A 13 -20.35 -14.08 31.73
CA MET A 13 -18.91 -14.11 31.41
C MET A 13 -18.63 -14.97 30.15
N ILE A 14 -19.29 -16.13 30.00
CA ILE A 14 -19.17 -16.95 28.81
C ILE A 14 -19.68 -16.21 27.57
N SER A 15 -20.85 -15.55 27.67
CA SER A 15 -21.39 -14.78 26.55
C SER A 15 -20.46 -13.62 26.15
N LEU A 16 -19.91 -12.91 27.13
CA LEU A 16 -18.94 -11.85 26.87
C LEU A 16 -17.67 -12.38 26.21
N GLY A 17 -17.16 -13.52 26.69
CA GLY A 17 -15.99 -14.19 26.10
C GLY A 17 -16.24 -14.62 24.64
N VAL A 18 -17.41 -15.18 24.35
CA VAL A 18 -17.79 -15.56 22.96
C VAL A 18 -17.90 -14.33 22.07
N ILE A 19 -18.54 -13.25 22.53
CA ILE A 19 -18.66 -12.00 21.75
C ILE A 19 -17.28 -11.42 21.48
N THR A 20 -16.42 -11.35 22.49
CA THR A 20 -15.04 -10.86 22.33
C THR A 20 -14.26 -11.73 21.35
N PHE A 21 -14.37 -13.05 21.44
CA PHE A 21 -13.73 -13.98 20.52
C PHE A 21 -14.20 -13.79 19.08
N LEU A 22 -15.51 -13.68 18.86
CA LEU A 22 -16.10 -13.44 17.53
C LEU A 22 -15.68 -12.07 16.96
N PHE A 23 -15.59 -11.06 17.81
CA PHE A 23 -15.10 -9.74 17.41
C PHE A 23 -13.63 -9.81 16.97
N VAL A 24 -12.77 -10.48 17.73
CA VAL A 24 -11.36 -10.66 17.35
C VAL A 24 -11.24 -11.47 16.06
N ALA A 25 -12.01 -12.56 15.92
CA ALA A 25 -12.05 -13.34 14.70
C ALA A 25 -12.48 -12.49 13.49
N PHE A 26 -13.51 -11.67 13.64
CA PHE A 26 -13.94 -10.75 12.59
C PHE A 26 -12.85 -9.73 12.23
N GLN A 27 -12.16 -9.14 13.21
CA GLN A 27 -11.07 -8.20 12.96
C GLN A 27 -9.88 -8.84 12.20
N LEU A 28 -9.60 -10.12 12.43
CA LEU A 28 -8.47 -10.80 11.81
C LEU A 28 -8.81 -11.36 10.40
N TRP A 29 -10.03 -11.83 10.19
CA TRP A 29 -10.42 -12.49 8.94
C TRP A 29 -11.49 -11.74 8.15
N GLY A 30 -12.44 -11.09 8.81
CA GLY A 30 -13.53 -10.37 8.15
C GLY A 30 -13.04 -9.17 7.35
N THR A 31 -12.05 -8.42 7.88
CA THR A 31 -11.46 -7.28 7.17
C THR A 31 -10.69 -7.70 5.90
N GLY A 32 -10.15 -8.92 5.85
CA GLY A 32 -9.51 -9.45 4.65
C GLY A 32 -10.49 -9.76 3.52
N LEU A 33 -11.70 -10.23 3.86
CA LEU A 33 -12.76 -10.47 2.87
C LEU A 33 -13.31 -9.15 2.30
N GLU A 34 -13.49 -8.14 3.14
CA GLU A 34 -13.92 -6.80 2.72
C GLU A 34 -12.91 -6.21 1.73
N GLU A 35 -11.64 -6.26 2.05
CA GLU A 35 -10.57 -5.79 1.17
C GLU A 35 -10.51 -6.58 -0.13
N SER A 36 -10.59 -7.91 -0.09
CA SER A 36 -10.55 -8.75 -1.30
C SER A 36 -11.66 -8.43 -2.28
N ASN A 37 -12.89 -8.17 -1.80
CA ASN A 37 -14.01 -7.77 -2.66
C ASN A 37 -13.75 -6.39 -3.29
N ALA A 38 -13.25 -5.44 -2.50
CA ALA A 38 -12.90 -4.12 -2.99
C ALA A 38 -11.76 -4.17 -4.03
N GLN A 39 -10.75 -5.02 -3.83
CA GLN A 39 -9.66 -5.21 -4.79
C GLN A 39 -10.15 -5.73 -6.16
N ASN A 40 -11.13 -6.63 -6.18
CA ASN A 40 -11.73 -7.12 -7.42
C ASN A 40 -12.49 -6.01 -8.15
N GLU A 41 -13.25 -5.19 -7.43
CA GLU A 41 -13.95 -4.04 -8.01
C GLU A 41 -12.97 -3.01 -8.58
N LEU A 42 -11.92 -2.66 -7.82
CA LEU A 42 -10.90 -1.71 -8.24
C LEU A 42 -10.09 -2.21 -9.46
N ALA A 43 -9.83 -3.52 -9.56
CA ALA A 43 -9.20 -4.11 -10.73
C ALA A 43 -10.04 -3.90 -12.01
N GLY A 44 -11.35 -4.08 -11.89
CA GLY A 44 -12.30 -3.80 -12.99
C GLY A 44 -12.27 -2.34 -13.44
N GLN A 45 -12.14 -1.39 -12.52
CA GLN A 45 -12.02 0.03 -12.87
C GLN A 45 -10.74 0.32 -13.67
N LEU A 46 -9.61 -0.35 -13.40
CA LEU A 46 -8.36 -0.13 -14.12
C LEU A 46 -8.42 -0.58 -15.59
N THR A 47 -9.17 -1.63 -15.88
CA THR A 47 -9.26 -2.22 -17.23
C THR A 47 -10.41 -1.64 -18.07
N SER A 48 -11.25 -0.78 -17.51
CA SER A 48 -12.50 -0.30 -18.14
C SER A 48 -13.45 -1.44 -18.53
N ASP A 49 -13.28 -2.62 -17.97
CA ASP A 49 -14.00 -3.83 -18.28
C ASP A 49 -14.85 -4.24 -17.06
N SER A 50 -16.12 -3.91 -17.08
CA SER A 50 -17.07 -4.21 -16.00
C SER A 50 -17.29 -5.72 -15.77
N ALA A 51 -16.74 -6.57 -16.65
CA ALA A 51 -16.75 -8.04 -16.51
C ALA A 51 -15.56 -8.59 -15.69
N ALA A 52 -14.67 -7.74 -15.20
CA ALA A 52 -13.38 -8.10 -14.64
C ALA A 52 -13.38 -8.51 -13.15
N ALA A 53 -14.50 -8.86 -12.58
CA ALA A 53 -14.61 -9.26 -11.17
C ALA A 53 -13.79 -10.52 -10.79
N ASP A 54 -13.09 -11.15 -11.76
CA ASP A 54 -12.28 -12.36 -11.53
C ASP A 54 -10.93 -12.28 -12.31
N GLN A 55 -10.46 -11.07 -12.66
CA GLN A 55 -9.19 -10.92 -13.37
C GLN A 55 -7.99 -11.10 -12.43
N ASP A 56 -7.02 -11.91 -12.87
CA ASP A 56 -5.71 -11.98 -12.20
C ASP A 56 -5.02 -10.59 -12.27
N LEU A 57 -4.76 -9.99 -11.11
CA LEU A 57 -4.03 -8.72 -11.02
C LEU A 57 -2.67 -8.76 -11.74
N GLY A 58 -2.12 -9.96 -12.00
CA GLY A 58 -0.91 -10.13 -12.81
C GLY A 58 -1.14 -9.82 -14.27
N GLU A 59 -2.27 -10.21 -14.83
CA GLU A 59 -2.64 -9.92 -16.20
C GLU A 59 -2.94 -8.43 -16.37
N VAL A 60 -3.67 -7.84 -15.41
CA VAL A 60 -3.93 -6.38 -15.38
C VAL A 60 -2.60 -5.61 -15.33
N ALA A 61 -1.70 -5.94 -14.40
CA ALA A 61 -0.38 -5.32 -14.30
C ALA A 61 0.43 -5.48 -15.60
N ALA A 62 0.41 -6.69 -16.21
CA ALA A 62 1.10 -6.94 -17.46
C ALA A 62 0.51 -6.15 -18.64
N SER A 63 -0.79 -5.88 -18.65
CA SER A 63 -1.42 -5.04 -19.67
C SER A 63 -1.03 -3.57 -19.50
N LEU A 64 -1.05 -3.05 -18.28
CA LEU A 64 -0.61 -1.69 -17.95
C LEU A 64 0.89 -1.50 -18.24
N GLY A 65 1.72 -2.51 -17.98
CA GLY A 65 3.16 -2.49 -18.27
C GLY A 65 3.52 -2.43 -19.77
N LYS A 66 2.56 -2.68 -20.66
CA LYS A 66 2.75 -2.52 -22.11
C LYS A 66 2.47 -1.11 -22.63
N ILE A 67 1.90 -0.25 -21.79
CA ILE A 67 1.60 1.14 -22.14
C ILE A 67 2.93 1.91 -22.19
N ASP A 68 3.23 2.52 -23.33
CA ASP A 68 4.35 3.45 -23.42
C ASP A 68 3.97 4.79 -22.78
N PRO A 69 4.70 5.23 -21.76
CA PRO A 69 4.43 6.52 -21.13
C PRO A 69 4.46 7.70 -22.10
N ALA A 70 5.21 7.59 -23.21
CA ALA A 70 5.29 8.62 -24.23
C ALA A 70 4.00 8.75 -25.06
N ASP A 71 3.22 7.67 -25.15
CA ASP A 71 1.96 7.63 -25.92
C ASP A 71 0.75 8.05 -25.09
N THR A 72 0.92 8.26 -23.77
CA THR A 72 -0.20 8.60 -22.89
C THR A 72 -0.49 10.09 -22.91
N LYS A 73 -1.74 10.43 -23.27
CA LYS A 73 -2.27 11.77 -23.04
C LYS A 73 -2.39 12.03 -21.54
N GLU A 74 -2.40 13.32 -21.17
CA GLU A 74 -2.70 13.72 -19.80
C GLU A 74 -4.04 13.08 -19.38
N LEU A 75 -3.99 12.15 -18.44
CA LEU A 75 -5.18 11.47 -17.92
C LEU A 75 -5.90 12.39 -16.96
N PRO A 76 -7.25 12.35 -16.92
CA PRO A 76 -7.97 13.07 -15.89
C PRO A 76 -7.49 12.62 -14.51
N LYS A 77 -7.39 13.57 -13.59
CA LYS A 77 -7.07 13.28 -12.20
C LYS A 77 -8.16 12.36 -11.63
N PRO A 78 -7.82 11.20 -11.07
CA PRO A 78 -8.82 10.32 -10.45
C PRO A 78 -9.46 11.01 -9.24
N GLU A 79 -10.72 10.68 -8.98
CA GLU A 79 -11.43 11.10 -7.78
C GLU A 79 -10.93 10.27 -6.57
N GLU A 80 -11.16 10.80 -5.37
CA GLU A 80 -10.83 10.11 -4.13
C GLU A 80 -11.60 8.78 -4.04
N GLY A 81 -10.90 7.70 -3.69
CA GLY A 81 -11.43 6.33 -3.65
C GLY A 81 -11.41 5.58 -4.98
N GLU A 82 -11.06 6.22 -6.10
CA GLU A 82 -10.90 5.56 -7.40
C GLU A 82 -9.56 4.84 -7.53
N SER A 83 -9.52 3.79 -8.37
CA SER A 83 -8.31 3.03 -8.65
C SER A 83 -7.30 3.86 -9.43
N LEU A 84 -6.06 3.91 -8.94
CA LEU A 84 -4.95 4.64 -9.54
C LEU A 84 -4.00 3.72 -10.29
N GLY A 85 -3.75 2.53 -9.77
CA GLY A 85 -2.80 1.59 -10.33
C GLY A 85 -2.58 0.37 -9.46
N ILE A 86 -1.53 -0.36 -9.73
CA ILE A 86 -1.12 -1.56 -9.00
C ILE A 86 0.28 -1.35 -8.44
N ILE A 87 0.46 -1.58 -7.14
CA ILE A 87 1.78 -1.67 -6.52
C ILE A 87 2.15 -3.13 -6.29
N GLN A 88 3.39 -3.51 -6.59
CA GLN A 88 3.84 -4.89 -6.53
C GLN A 88 5.24 -5.04 -5.96
N PHE A 89 5.40 -5.99 -5.04
CA PHE A 89 6.65 -6.60 -4.63
C PHE A 89 6.72 -8.02 -5.21
N LYS A 90 7.75 -8.34 -6.01
CA LYS A 90 7.92 -9.68 -6.61
C LYS A 90 8.85 -10.51 -5.74
N PRO A 91 8.43 -11.70 -5.26
CA PRO A 91 9.20 -12.47 -4.27
C PRO A 91 10.57 -12.94 -4.78
N ASN A 92 10.71 -13.13 -6.08
CA ASN A 92 11.97 -13.53 -6.72
C ASN A 92 12.92 -12.35 -7.00
N LEU A 93 12.51 -11.13 -6.76
CA LEU A 93 13.30 -9.91 -7.02
C LEU A 93 13.71 -9.17 -5.76
N ASN A 94 13.05 -9.41 -4.61
CA ASN A 94 13.42 -8.84 -3.32
C ASN A 94 14.03 -9.91 -2.41
N LYS A 95 14.95 -9.52 -1.53
CA LYS A 95 15.70 -10.45 -0.68
C LYS A 95 14.85 -11.13 0.39
N ALA A 96 13.79 -10.47 0.83
CA ALA A 96 12.89 -11.00 1.86
C ALA A 96 11.85 -11.99 1.30
N GLY A 97 11.77 -12.17 -0.01
CA GLY A 97 10.77 -13.03 -0.65
C GLY A 97 9.34 -12.52 -0.41
N ILE A 98 9.15 -11.21 -0.36
CA ILE A 98 7.83 -10.60 -0.19
C ILE A 98 7.07 -10.74 -1.50
N ASP A 99 5.91 -11.38 -1.46
CA ASP A 99 4.94 -11.43 -2.54
C ASP A 99 3.74 -10.56 -2.15
N MET A 100 3.56 -9.46 -2.86
CA MET A 100 2.44 -8.55 -2.65
C MET A 100 2.10 -7.87 -3.97
N ARG A 101 0.83 -7.90 -4.33
CA ARG A 101 0.27 -7.17 -5.46
C ARG A 101 -1.10 -6.67 -5.07
N LYS A 102 -1.28 -5.34 -5.10
CA LYS A 102 -2.53 -4.69 -4.71
C LYS A 102 -2.84 -3.52 -5.63
N VAL A 103 -4.10 -3.36 -5.98
CA VAL A 103 -4.60 -2.11 -6.53
C VAL A 103 -4.52 -1.05 -5.43
N PHE A 104 -4.02 0.13 -5.76
CA PHE A 104 -4.05 1.28 -4.86
C PHE A 104 -4.98 2.36 -5.39
N VAL A 105 -5.56 3.13 -4.48
CA VAL A 105 -6.55 4.17 -4.76
C VAL A 105 -5.99 5.57 -4.56
N GLU A 106 -6.67 6.57 -5.08
CA GLU A 106 -6.43 7.96 -4.69
C GLU A 106 -7.11 8.23 -3.35
N GLY A 107 -6.38 8.80 -2.38
CA GLY A 107 -6.87 9.06 -1.03
C GLY A 107 -6.32 8.09 0.02
N THR A 108 -6.31 8.55 1.27
CA THR A 108 -5.75 7.82 2.43
C THR A 108 -6.66 7.86 3.65
N ASP A 109 -7.92 8.18 3.47
CA ASP A 109 -8.85 8.13 4.58
C ASP A 109 -9.15 6.67 5.00
N LYS A 110 -9.99 6.50 6.03
CA LYS A 110 -10.26 5.17 6.56
C LYS A 110 -11.00 4.27 5.57
N ASP A 111 -11.87 4.85 4.75
CA ASP A 111 -12.68 4.07 3.82
C ASP A 111 -11.88 3.71 2.56
N ASP A 112 -10.94 4.56 2.15
CA ASP A 112 -10.00 4.26 1.07
C ASP A 112 -9.04 3.14 1.47
N LEU A 113 -8.40 3.26 2.64
CA LEU A 113 -7.44 2.27 3.12
C LEU A 113 -8.05 0.90 3.43
N LYS A 114 -9.36 0.78 3.63
CA LYS A 114 -10.06 -0.52 3.69
C LYS A 114 -10.04 -1.25 2.36
N LYS A 115 -10.02 -0.52 1.25
CA LYS A 115 -10.01 -1.08 -0.10
C LYS A 115 -8.63 -1.58 -0.53
N GLY A 116 -7.54 -0.98 0.01
CA GLY A 116 -6.17 -1.29 -0.35
C GLY A 116 -5.19 -0.19 0.07
N PRO A 117 -3.96 -0.17 -0.47
CA PRO A 117 -3.07 0.97 -0.32
C PRO A 117 -3.70 2.24 -0.91
N GLY A 118 -3.38 3.40 -0.34
CA GLY A 118 -3.91 4.68 -0.77
C GLY A 118 -2.81 5.70 -1.06
N HIS A 119 -2.94 6.44 -2.15
CA HIS A 119 -2.05 7.52 -2.52
C HIS A 119 -2.41 8.78 -1.75
N TYR A 120 -1.41 9.46 -1.19
CA TYR A 120 -1.62 10.70 -0.45
C TYR A 120 -2.02 11.83 -1.38
N LEU A 121 -3.19 12.41 -1.15
CA LEU A 121 -3.68 13.58 -1.87
C LEU A 121 -2.65 14.71 -1.86
N GLY A 122 -2.42 15.31 -3.01
CA GLY A 122 -1.48 16.43 -3.16
C GLY A 122 -0.01 16.04 -3.31
N THR A 123 0.34 14.76 -3.20
CA THR A 123 1.65 14.27 -3.63
C THR A 123 1.64 13.96 -5.14
N PRO A 124 2.80 13.98 -5.83
CA PRO A 124 2.88 13.60 -7.25
C PRO A 124 2.43 12.16 -7.48
N PHE A 125 1.88 11.86 -8.65
CA PHE A 125 1.60 10.48 -9.03
C PHE A 125 2.89 9.68 -9.28
N PRO A 126 2.86 8.36 -9.07
CA PRO A 126 3.99 7.51 -9.41
C PRO A 126 4.49 7.74 -10.85
N GLY A 127 5.81 7.85 -11.00
CA GLY A 127 6.45 8.17 -12.27
C GLY A 127 6.67 9.66 -12.53
N GLN A 128 5.99 10.55 -11.80
CA GLN A 128 6.19 11.99 -11.89
C GLN A 128 7.37 12.46 -11.03
N LYS A 129 7.86 13.67 -11.32
CA LYS A 129 8.89 14.32 -10.50
C LYS A 129 8.33 14.66 -9.12
N GLY A 130 9.13 14.41 -8.09
CA GLY A 130 8.82 14.65 -6.70
C GLY A 130 8.60 13.34 -5.93
N ASN A 131 7.88 13.39 -4.82
CA ASN A 131 7.72 12.28 -3.89
C ASN A 131 6.29 11.72 -3.93
N ALA A 132 6.04 10.73 -4.79
CA ALA A 132 4.80 9.96 -4.75
C ALA A 132 4.70 9.18 -3.44
N SER A 133 3.60 9.33 -2.70
CA SER A 133 3.50 8.72 -1.37
C SER A 133 2.27 7.82 -1.27
N ILE A 134 2.45 6.61 -0.73
CA ILE A 134 1.41 5.60 -0.62
C ILE A 134 1.35 5.07 0.82
N ALA A 135 0.17 5.15 1.45
CA ALA A 135 -0.11 4.54 2.74
C ALA A 135 -0.68 3.13 2.58
N GLY A 136 -0.48 2.28 3.59
CA GLY A 136 -1.10 0.97 3.63
C GLY A 136 -1.17 0.37 5.03
N HIS A 137 -2.16 -0.52 5.24
CA HIS A 137 -2.29 -1.21 6.52
C HIS A 137 -1.16 -2.20 6.79
N ARG A 138 -0.76 -2.29 8.09
CA ARG A 138 0.25 -3.26 8.55
C ARG A 138 -0.33 -4.62 8.92
N VAL A 139 -1.59 -4.68 9.43
CA VAL A 139 -2.13 -5.89 10.07
C VAL A 139 -3.60 -6.18 9.76
N THR A 140 -4.31 -5.27 9.10
CA THR A 140 -5.73 -5.40 8.74
C THR A 140 -5.94 -5.16 7.25
N TYR A 141 -7.13 -5.44 6.73
CA TYR A 141 -7.51 -5.18 5.34
C TYR A 141 -6.43 -5.66 4.35
N GLY A 142 -6.20 -6.99 4.35
CA GLY A 142 -5.22 -7.64 3.49
C GLY A 142 -3.75 -7.34 3.84
N SER A 143 -3.49 -6.46 4.81
CA SER A 143 -2.15 -6.14 5.35
C SER A 143 -1.10 -5.87 4.27
N PRO A 144 -1.35 -4.99 3.29
CA PRO A 144 -0.47 -4.83 2.12
C PRO A 144 0.97 -4.49 2.50
N PHE A 145 1.17 -3.77 3.60
CA PHE A 145 2.50 -3.36 4.06
C PHE A 145 2.97 -4.09 5.33
N HIS A 146 2.49 -5.35 5.51
CA HIS A 146 2.84 -6.15 6.69
C HIS A 146 4.35 -6.35 6.87
N ARG A 147 5.07 -6.57 5.76
CA ARG A 147 6.48 -6.96 5.75
C ARG A 147 7.41 -5.90 5.15
N ILE A 148 7.00 -4.62 5.05
CA ILE A 148 7.87 -3.58 4.47
C ILE A 148 9.13 -3.30 5.31
N ASP A 149 9.14 -3.69 6.58
CA ASP A 149 10.31 -3.66 7.47
C ASP A 149 11.42 -4.64 7.05
N GLU A 150 11.09 -5.65 6.24
CA GLU A 150 12.02 -6.67 5.75
C GLU A 150 12.68 -6.29 4.42
N LEU A 151 12.23 -5.22 3.77
CA LEU A 151 12.88 -4.70 2.56
C LEU A 151 14.30 -4.24 2.88
N VAL A 152 15.18 -4.37 1.88
CA VAL A 152 16.57 -3.90 1.99
C VAL A 152 16.89 -2.95 0.83
N PRO A 153 17.91 -2.09 0.97
CA PRO A 153 18.31 -1.19 -0.10
C PRO A 153 18.61 -1.95 -1.40
N GLY A 154 18.07 -1.43 -2.51
CA GLY A 154 18.17 -2.03 -3.83
C GLY A 154 17.03 -2.99 -4.20
N ASP A 155 16.15 -3.39 -3.28
CA ASP A 155 14.97 -4.19 -3.62
C ASP A 155 14.04 -3.41 -4.57
N PRO A 156 13.51 -4.04 -5.62
CA PRO A 156 12.63 -3.36 -6.57
C PRO A 156 11.18 -3.32 -6.07
N ILE A 157 10.53 -2.19 -6.36
CA ILE A 157 9.10 -1.98 -6.22
C ILE A 157 8.58 -1.60 -7.59
N SER A 158 7.64 -2.37 -8.16
CA SER A 158 6.97 -2.01 -9.42
C SER A 158 5.63 -1.33 -9.14
N VAL A 159 5.38 -0.22 -9.82
CA VAL A 159 4.11 0.49 -9.81
C VAL A 159 3.59 0.57 -11.23
N PHE A 160 2.40 0.05 -11.46
CA PHE A 160 1.73 0.05 -12.76
C PHE A 160 0.56 1.03 -12.70
N THR A 161 0.50 1.94 -13.64
CA THR A 161 -0.59 2.91 -13.78
C THR A 161 -1.08 2.93 -15.23
N ARG A 162 -2.11 3.69 -15.52
CA ARG A 162 -2.55 3.94 -16.91
C ARG A 162 -1.51 4.72 -17.73
N GLN A 163 -0.38 5.13 -17.14
CA GLN A 163 0.75 5.77 -17.80
C GLN A 163 1.93 4.81 -18.01
N GLY A 164 1.81 3.52 -17.65
CA GLY A 164 2.84 2.50 -17.82
C GLY A 164 3.38 1.95 -16.51
N GLU A 165 4.50 1.19 -16.63
CA GLU A 165 5.22 0.61 -15.49
C GLU A 165 6.35 1.55 -15.04
N PHE A 166 6.43 1.74 -13.73
CA PHE A 166 7.48 2.50 -13.04
C PHE A 166 8.17 1.58 -12.03
N THR A 167 9.47 1.38 -12.19
CA THR A 167 10.26 0.59 -11.25
C THR A 167 11.07 1.50 -10.34
N TYR A 168 10.91 1.30 -9.05
CA TYR A 168 11.65 2.00 -7.99
C TYR A 168 12.62 1.06 -7.31
N ARG A 169 13.74 1.60 -6.80
CA ARG A 169 14.72 0.91 -5.96
C ARG A 169 14.67 1.44 -4.54
N VAL A 170 14.48 0.54 -3.59
CA VAL A 170 14.46 0.88 -2.16
C VAL A 170 15.76 1.53 -1.75
N LEU A 171 15.66 2.63 -1.01
CA LEU A 171 16.78 3.41 -0.49
C LEU A 171 17.12 3.04 0.97
N PRO A 172 18.35 3.27 1.43
CA PRO A 172 18.63 3.28 2.85
C PRO A 172 17.89 4.45 3.54
N PRO A 173 17.67 4.38 4.88
CA PRO A 173 17.19 5.52 5.64
C PRO A 173 18.06 6.76 5.46
N PRO A 174 17.54 7.99 5.68
CA PRO A 174 18.35 9.19 5.65
C PRO A 174 19.57 9.06 6.56
N ALA A 175 20.74 9.48 6.08
CA ALA A 175 22.01 9.28 6.79
C ALA A 175 22.05 10.03 8.13
N ASP A 176 21.42 11.20 8.17
CA ASP A 176 21.31 12.09 9.33
C ASP A 176 20.17 11.73 10.28
N PHE A 177 19.34 10.72 9.95
CA PHE A 177 18.26 10.28 10.82
C PHE A 177 18.81 9.57 12.05
N SER A 178 18.52 10.12 13.24
CA SER A 178 19.05 9.63 14.54
C SER A 178 18.06 8.74 15.31
N GLY A 179 16.81 8.60 14.83
CA GLY A 179 15.78 7.78 15.47
C GLY A 179 15.93 6.28 15.18
N GLU A 180 14.91 5.52 15.53
CA GLU A 180 14.84 4.08 15.25
C GLU A 180 14.79 3.83 13.74
N LYS A 181 15.68 2.96 13.26
CA LYS A 181 15.81 2.60 11.86
C LYS A 181 16.32 1.18 11.65
N GLY A 182 15.89 0.59 10.53
CA GLY A 182 16.41 -0.68 10.02
C GLY A 182 17.22 -0.49 8.74
N PRO A 183 17.45 -1.57 7.97
CA PRO A 183 18.27 -1.51 6.75
C PRO A 183 17.72 -0.54 5.69
N ALA A 184 16.40 -0.48 5.52
CA ALA A 184 15.73 0.31 4.49
C ALA A 184 14.50 1.05 4.99
N HIS A 185 14.32 1.17 6.29
CA HIS A 185 13.18 1.87 6.89
C HIS A 185 13.60 2.69 8.10
N TRP A 186 12.77 3.66 8.45
CA TRP A 186 12.90 4.43 9.69
C TRP A 186 11.53 4.69 10.30
N ILE A 187 11.51 5.02 11.58
CA ILE A 187 10.30 5.19 12.37
C ILE A 187 10.14 6.66 12.74
N VAL A 188 8.94 7.19 12.52
CA VAL A 188 8.61 8.58 12.83
C VAL A 188 7.27 8.68 13.56
N PRO A 189 7.02 9.75 14.32
CA PRO A 189 5.69 10.01 14.87
C PRO A 189 4.67 10.27 13.75
N PRO A 190 3.37 9.99 13.97
CA PRO A 190 2.33 10.19 12.96
C PRO A 190 2.17 11.64 12.48
N SER A 191 2.64 12.60 13.26
CA SER A 191 2.61 14.04 12.93
C SER A 191 3.75 14.49 12.03
N ASP A 192 4.75 13.63 11.78
CA ASP A 192 5.88 13.97 10.90
C ASP A 192 5.48 13.78 9.43
N VAL A 193 4.97 14.85 8.86
CA VAL A 193 4.58 14.91 7.44
C VAL A 193 5.76 15.27 6.52
N SER A 194 6.93 15.57 7.05
CA SER A 194 8.13 15.89 6.27
C SER A 194 8.59 14.73 5.38
N VAL A 195 8.17 13.51 5.72
CA VAL A 195 8.42 12.30 4.91
C VAL A 195 7.70 12.31 3.56
N LEU A 196 6.66 13.14 3.41
CA LEU A 196 5.87 13.28 2.18
C LEU A 196 6.40 14.42 1.28
N GLU A 197 7.30 15.26 1.79
CA GLU A 197 7.82 16.40 1.05
C GLU A 197 8.64 15.98 -0.17
N ASP A 198 8.61 16.82 -1.20
CA ASP A 198 9.50 16.69 -2.35
C ASP A 198 10.96 16.92 -1.91
N LYS A 199 11.80 15.93 -2.15
CA LYS A 199 13.24 15.98 -1.85
C LYS A 199 14.09 16.34 -3.07
N GLY A 200 13.45 16.71 -4.20
CA GLY A 200 14.11 17.11 -5.45
C GLY A 200 14.47 15.95 -6.38
N ASP A 201 14.11 14.74 -6.03
CA ASP A 201 14.30 13.51 -6.81
C ASP A 201 12.93 12.91 -7.25
N ASN A 202 12.96 11.80 -7.98
CA ASN A 202 11.75 11.06 -8.36
C ASN A 202 11.56 9.90 -7.36
N ARG A 203 10.83 10.14 -6.30
CA ARG A 203 10.74 9.26 -5.14
C ARG A 203 9.36 8.59 -5.03
N LEU A 204 9.38 7.41 -4.43
CA LEU A 204 8.20 6.73 -3.87
C LEU A 204 8.42 6.57 -2.38
N THR A 205 7.48 7.06 -1.57
CA THR A 205 7.48 6.87 -0.12
C THR A 205 6.32 5.98 0.30
N LEU A 206 6.62 4.88 1.01
CA LEU A 206 5.61 4.00 1.60
C LEU A 206 5.51 4.28 3.08
N THR A 207 4.27 4.34 3.59
CA THR A 207 3.98 4.57 5.01
C THR A 207 3.03 3.53 5.55
N ALA A 208 3.27 3.05 6.78
CA ALA A 208 2.35 2.18 7.49
C ALA A 208 2.43 2.39 9.00
N CYS A 209 1.48 1.85 9.74
CA CYS A 209 1.49 1.90 11.21
C CYS A 209 2.67 1.12 11.81
N HIS A 210 3.23 1.62 12.92
CA HIS A 210 4.29 0.98 13.69
C HIS A 210 4.05 1.18 15.20
N PRO A 211 4.46 0.21 16.05
CA PRO A 211 4.76 -1.19 15.70
C PRO A 211 3.52 -1.95 15.17
N LYS A 212 3.70 -3.19 14.71
CA LYS A 212 2.57 -4.06 14.33
C LYS A 212 1.56 -4.11 15.48
N TYR A 213 0.25 -4.04 15.15
CA TYR A 213 -0.87 -3.97 16.11
C TYR A 213 -0.98 -2.66 16.90
N SER A 214 -0.20 -1.63 16.53
CA SER A 214 -0.27 -0.29 17.12
C SER A 214 -0.24 0.77 16.02
N ALA A 215 -0.83 1.94 16.31
CA ALA A 215 -0.79 3.10 15.43
C ALA A 215 -0.02 4.27 16.07
N ALA A 216 0.83 3.97 17.07
CA ALA A 216 1.57 4.98 17.83
C ALA A 216 2.57 5.74 16.94
N GLU A 217 3.16 5.05 15.95
CA GLU A 217 4.19 5.57 15.07
C GLU A 217 3.92 5.18 13.62
N ARG A 218 4.80 5.60 12.72
CA ARG A 218 4.81 5.22 11.31
C ARG A 218 6.16 4.64 10.93
N ILE A 219 6.14 3.52 10.22
CA ILE A 219 7.28 3.00 9.49
C ILE A 219 7.28 3.61 8.10
N ILE A 220 8.42 4.06 7.67
CA ILE A 220 8.65 4.72 6.38
C ILE A 220 9.67 3.90 5.59
N VAL A 221 9.37 3.66 4.31
CA VAL A 221 10.30 3.12 3.33
C VAL A 221 10.31 4.07 2.14
N ALA A 222 11.50 4.51 1.72
CA ALA A 222 11.65 5.32 0.52
C ALA A 222 12.33 4.51 -0.59
N ALA A 223 11.98 4.84 -1.84
CA ALA A 223 12.58 4.25 -3.02
C ALA A 223 12.73 5.33 -4.10
N GLU A 224 13.74 5.21 -4.96
CA GLU A 224 13.96 6.11 -6.10
C GLU A 224 13.57 5.45 -7.42
N LEU A 225 13.08 6.23 -8.37
CA LEU A 225 12.72 5.77 -9.71
C LEU A 225 13.98 5.34 -10.49
N VAL A 226 13.97 4.11 -10.97
CA VAL A 226 15.07 3.55 -11.79
C VAL A 226 14.79 3.75 -13.26
N GLY A 227 15.41 4.79 -13.82
CA GLY A 227 15.17 5.19 -15.19
C GLY A 227 13.86 5.98 -15.32
N ASN A 228 13.88 7.01 -16.11
CA ASN A 228 12.66 7.71 -16.51
C ASN A 228 12.26 7.19 -17.88
N PRO A 229 11.18 6.39 -18.02
CA PRO A 229 10.73 5.94 -19.35
C PRO A 229 10.49 7.13 -20.31
N ALA A 230 10.05 8.28 -19.78
CA ALA A 230 9.89 9.51 -20.55
C ALA A 230 11.23 10.20 -20.93
N ALA A 231 12.34 9.88 -20.25
CA ALA A 231 13.65 10.44 -20.56
C ALA A 231 14.42 9.64 -21.63
N THR A 232 14.07 8.35 -21.83
CA THR A 232 14.74 7.47 -22.78
C THR A 232 14.38 7.83 -24.24
N THR A 233 13.26 8.51 -24.47
CA THR A 233 12.77 8.88 -25.82
C THR A 233 13.41 10.15 -26.38
N LYS A 234 14.16 10.94 -25.61
CA LYS A 234 14.84 12.18 -26.08
C LYS A 234 16.32 12.00 -26.44
N GLY A 235 16.85 10.79 -26.35
CA GLY A 235 18.28 10.50 -26.59
C GLY A 235 18.62 9.96 -27.97
N ASN A 236 17.68 9.84 -28.91
CA ASN A 236 17.90 9.28 -30.25
C ASN A 236 17.23 10.15 -31.33
N GLN A 237 17.66 11.39 -31.47
CA GLN A 237 17.50 12.18 -32.71
C GLN A 237 18.82 12.87 -33.02
#